data_047a72927ad184cd4e9e185f890fa100
#
_entry.id   047a72927ad184cd4e9e185f890fa100
#
_cell.length_a   1.000
_cell.length_b   1.000
_cell.length_c   1.000
_cell.angle_alpha   90.00
_cell.angle_beta   90.00
_cell.angle_gamma   90.00
#
_symmetry.space_group_name_H-M   'P 1'
#
loop_
_entity.id
_entity.type
_entity.pdbx_description
1 polymer ?
#
loop_
_entity_poly.entity_id
_entity_poly.type
_entity_poly.pdbx_seq_one_letter_code
_entity_poly.pdbx_strand_id
1 'polypeptide(L)'
;AFLSVKDILKINTRNTVSILKRELEIQLRELEEQWHWVSLEKIFFEQRIYKELEKDTETWENQIVNIEKAFDPYRKLLKMEITRDMVLKLCEKPVRKISKFDIKKAEEQLLSIETDIEEIRNHLEHLIGYTIRYFTELKKKYGKGKERKTEIKNFDTIDATAVAVANQKLY
;
A
#
# COMPACT_ATOMS: atom_id res chain seq x y z
N ALA A 1 -25.51 14.11 20.78
CA ALA A 1 -26.02 14.77 19.57
C ALA A 1 -26.84 13.76 18.77
N PHE A 2 -28.06 14.15 18.38
CA PHE A 2 -28.88 13.32 17.50
C PHE A 2 -28.48 13.62 16.06
N LEU A 3 -28.01 12.58 15.34
CA LEU A 3 -27.62 12.69 13.94
C LEU A 3 -28.67 11.98 13.06
N SER A 4 -28.94 12.56 11.90
CA SER A 4 -29.78 11.89 10.91
C SER A 4 -29.03 10.70 10.29
N VAL A 5 -29.75 9.69 9.80
CA VAL A 5 -29.14 8.55 9.08
C VAL A 5 -28.28 9.03 7.92
N LYS A 6 -28.69 10.10 7.23
CA LYS A 6 -27.92 10.71 6.12
C LYS A 6 -26.58 11.26 6.61
N ASP A 7 -26.54 11.87 7.79
CA ASP A 7 -25.30 12.45 8.34
C ASP A 7 -24.36 11.35 8.80
N ILE A 8 -24.89 10.29 9.41
CA ILE A 8 -24.09 9.10 9.78
C ILE A 8 -23.45 8.46 8.53
N LEU A 9 -24.24 8.28 7.45
CA LEU A 9 -23.71 7.75 6.19
C LEU A 9 -22.62 8.63 5.58
N LYS A 10 -22.80 9.96 5.60
CA LYS A 10 -21.79 10.91 5.12
C LYS A 10 -20.48 10.81 5.93
N ILE A 11 -20.58 10.77 7.26
CA ILE A 11 -19.43 10.65 8.14
C ILE A 11 -18.69 9.34 7.87
N ASN A 12 -19.42 8.22 7.82
CA ASN A 12 -18.82 6.91 7.56
C ASN A 12 -18.15 6.85 6.18
N THR A 13 -18.80 7.38 5.15
CA THR A 13 -18.20 7.42 3.80
C THR A 13 -16.93 8.24 3.78
N ARG A 14 -16.92 9.44 4.40
CA ARG A 14 -15.71 10.27 4.50
C ARG A 14 -14.58 9.58 5.25
N ASN A 15 -14.90 8.92 6.36
CA ASN A 15 -13.93 8.16 7.14
C ASN A 15 -13.36 7.00 6.31
N THR A 16 -14.20 6.28 5.57
CA THR A 16 -13.74 5.20 4.68
C THR A 16 -12.79 5.72 3.61
N VAL A 17 -13.11 6.84 2.94
CA VAL A 17 -12.20 7.48 1.97
C VAL A 17 -10.86 7.81 2.61
N SER A 18 -10.88 8.39 3.81
CA SER A 18 -9.64 8.75 4.53
C SER A 18 -8.80 7.53 4.90
N ILE A 19 -9.44 6.43 5.32
CA ILE A 19 -8.76 5.18 5.66
C ILE A 19 -8.16 4.55 4.40
N LEU A 20 -8.91 4.43 3.31
CA LEU A 20 -8.43 3.88 2.04
C LEU A 20 -7.26 4.69 1.48
N LYS A 21 -7.33 6.02 1.57
CA LYS A 21 -6.22 6.89 1.19
C LYS A 21 -4.96 6.56 1.99
N ARG A 22 -5.09 6.49 3.32
CA ARG A 22 -3.97 6.19 4.22
C ARG A 22 -3.38 4.80 3.99
N GLU A 23 -4.21 3.82 3.69
CA GLU A 23 -3.79 2.47 3.33
C GLU A 23 -2.95 2.48 2.05
N LEU A 24 -3.41 3.17 0.98
CA LEU A 24 -2.65 3.34 -0.25
C LEU A 24 -1.33 4.08 -0.04
N GLU A 25 -1.30 5.12 0.80
CA GLU A 25 -0.07 5.86 1.15
C GLU A 25 0.95 4.96 1.89
N ILE A 26 0.49 4.06 2.75
CA ILE A 26 1.36 3.09 3.45
C ILE A 26 1.91 2.07 2.44
N GLN A 27 1.05 1.50 1.59
CA GLN A 27 1.46 0.55 0.56
C GLN A 27 2.47 1.17 -0.42
N LEU A 28 2.26 2.41 -0.83
CA LEU A 28 3.20 3.13 -1.68
C LEU A 28 4.58 3.23 -1.03
N ARG A 29 4.62 3.62 0.24
CA ARG A 29 5.88 3.74 0.98
C ARG A 29 6.59 2.39 1.11
N GLU A 30 5.87 1.32 1.44
CA GLU A 30 6.43 -0.02 1.56
C GLU A 30 7.02 -0.51 0.23
N LEU A 31 6.34 -0.23 -0.90
CA LEU A 31 6.85 -0.55 -2.23
C LEU A 31 8.08 0.29 -2.61
N GLU A 32 8.10 1.58 -2.26
CA GLU A 32 9.25 2.44 -2.49
C GLU A 32 10.47 2.01 -1.65
N GLU A 33 10.27 1.59 -0.40
CA GLU A 33 11.30 0.99 0.45
C GLU A 33 11.82 -0.33 -0.13
N GLN A 34 10.91 -1.19 -0.62
CA GLN A 34 11.26 -2.45 -1.25
C GLN A 34 12.05 -2.23 -2.56
N TRP A 35 11.60 -1.29 -3.39
CA TRP A 35 12.32 -0.91 -4.61
C TRP A 35 13.74 -0.43 -4.30
N HIS A 36 13.86 0.45 -3.31
CA HIS A 36 15.15 0.98 -2.88
C HIS A 36 16.09 -0.13 -2.41
N TRP A 37 15.58 -1.07 -1.62
CA TRP A 37 16.37 -2.20 -1.12
C TRP A 37 16.87 -3.11 -2.26
N VAL A 38 16.00 -3.48 -3.20
CA VAL A 38 16.35 -4.33 -4.34
C VAL A 38 17.36 -3.62 -5.25
N SER A 39 17.19 -2.30 -5.47
CA SER A 39 18.13 -1.49 -6.25
C SER A 39 19.49 -1.40 -5.59
N LEU A 40 19.52 -1.19 -4.27
CA LEU A 40 20.74 -1.14 -3.48
C LEU A 40 21.51 -2.48 -3.53
N GLU A 41 20.78 -3.58 -3.38
CA GLU A 41 21.33 -4.93 -3.49
C GLU A 41 21.88 -5.21 -4.90
N LYS A 42 21.13 -4.82 -5.95
CA LYS A 42 21.57 -4.95 -7.33
C LYS A 42 22.89 -4.20 -7.55
N ILE A 43 22.98 -2.94 -7.16
CA ILE A 43 24.20 -2.13 -7.29
C ILE A 43 25.36 -2.76 -6.53
N PHE A 44 25.13 -3.21 -5.30
CA PHE A 44 26.15 -3.84 -4.46
C PHE A 44 26.80 -5.05 -5.12
N PHE A 45 26.03 -5.89 -5.81
CA PHE A 45 26.54 -7.08 -6.50
C PHE A 45 27.04 -6.79 -7.90
N GLU A 46 26.32 -6.00 -8.69
CA GLU A 46 26.66 -5.69 -10.09
C GLU A 46 27.97 -4.90 -10.18
N GLN A 47 28.10 -3.88 -9.34
CA GLN A 47 29.31 -3.03 -9.28
C GLN A 47 30.42 -3.64 -8.43
N ARG A 48 30.19 -4.85 -7.91
CA ARG A 48 31.16 -5.59 -7.09
C ARG A 48 31.64 -4.82 -5.84
N ILE A 49 30.76 -3.96 -5.28
CA ILE A 49 31.07 -3.18 -4.08
C ILE A 49 31.40 -4.08 -2.89
N TYR A 50 30.87 -5.31 -2.85
CA TYR A 50 31.21 -6.32 -1.84
C TYR A 50 32.73 -6.65 -1.78
N LYS A 51 33.50 -6.36 -2.84
CA LYS A 51 34.97 -6.56 -2.83
C LYS A 51 35.69 -5.61 -1.87
N GLU A 52 35.04 -4.51 -1.45
CA GLU A 52 35.57 -3.65 -0.40
C GLU A 52 35.69 -4.39 0.95
N LEU A 53 34.89 -5.45 1.16
CA LEU A 53 35.00 -6.33 2.33
C LEU A 53 36.23 -7.25 2.30
N GLU A 54 36.78 -7.51 1.12
CA GLU A 54 37.97 -8.36 0.93
C GLU A 54 39.29 -7.59 1.10
N LYS A 55 39.20 -6.24 1.17
CA LYS A 55 40.41 -5.42 1.36
C LYS A 55 40.85 -5.48 2.82
N ASP A 56 42.17 -5.67 3.01
CA ASP A 56 42.82 -5.65 4.32
C ASP A 56 42.79 -4.23 4.89
N THR A 57 41.66 -3.87 5.51
CA THR A 57 41.49 -2.61 6.23
C THR A 57 41.54 -2.89 7.73
N GLU A 58 42.23 -2.05 8.46
CA GLU A 58 42.59 -2.25 9.87
C GLU A 58 41.38 -2.42 10.81
N THR A 59 40.19 -1.93 10.42
CA THR A 59 38.98 -2.02 11.25
C THR A 59 37.72 -2.21 10.43
N TRP A 60 36.75 -2.94 11.00
CA TRP A 60 35.41 -3.10 10.45
C TRP A 60 34.69 -1.76 10.16
N GLU A 61 34.92 -0.77 11.01
CA GLU A 61 34.40 0.58 10.87
C GLU A 61 34.86 1.24 9.56
N ASN A 62 36.16 1.11 9.24
CA ASN A 62 36.75 1.63 8.00
C ASN A 62 36.20 0.91 6.77
N GLN A 63 35.93 -0.40 6.85
CA GLN A 63 35.31 -1.15 5.77
C GLN A 63 33.92 -0.62 5.45
N ILE A 64 33.09 -0.36 6.46
CA ILE A 64 31.73 0.21 6.27
C ILE A 64 31.81 1.58 5.60
N VAL A 65 32.68 2.48 6.07
CA VAL A 65 32.89 3.80 5.47
C VAL A 65 33.34 3.71 4.01
N ASN A 66 34.20 2.75 3.68
CA ASN A 66 34.65 2.54 2.30
C ASN A 66 33.50 2.05 1.40
N ILE A 67 32.64 1.17 1.91
CA ILE A 67 31.45 0.71 1.20
C ILE A 67 30.47 1.86 0.99
N GLU A 68 30.22 2.68 2.02
CA GLU A 68 29.37 3.87 1.90
C GLU A 68 29.87 4.82 0.80
N LYS A 69 31.18 5.08 0.75
CA LYS A 69 31.82 5.88 -0.30
C LYS A 69 31.73 5.23 -1.69
N ALA A 70 31.83 3.90 -1.77
CA ALA A 70 31.67 3.19 -3.03
C ALA A 70 30.28 3.31 -3.64
N PHE A 71 29.26 3.59 -2.81
CA PHE A 71 27.91 3.91 -3.28
C PHE A 71 27.72 5.35 -3.77
N ASP A 72 28.63 6.28 -3.47
CA ASP A 72 28.44 7.71 -3.80
C ASP A 72 28.12 7.99 -5.27
N PRO A 73 28.75 7.34 -6.27
CA PRO A 73 28.41 7.54 -7.68
C PRO A 73 26.97 7.12 -8.02
N TYR A 74 26.40 6.19 -7.25
CA TYR A 74 25.11 5.54 -7.51
C TYR A 74 23.97 6.14 -6.72
N ARG A 75 24.22 7.05 -5.75
CA ARG A 75 23.20 7.69 -4.92
C ARG A 75 22.09 8.35 -5.75
N LYS A 76 22.44 8.91 -6.91
CA LYS A 76 21.46 9.55 -7.82
C LYS A 76 20.48 8.58 -8.47
N LEU A 77 20.80 7.29 -8.52
CA LEU A 77 19.95 6.24 -9.07
C LEU A 77 18.96 5.69 -8.05
N LEU A 78 19.11 6.05 -6.78
CA LEU A 78 18.30 5.57 -5.68
C LEU A 78 17.22 6.59 -5.30
N LYS A 79 16.08 6.10 -4.82
CA LYS A 79 14.93 6.95 -4.43
C LYS A 79 15.05 7.51 -3.01
N MET A 80 15.86 6.87 -2.17
CA MET A 80 16.06 7.24 -0.77
C MET A 80 17.54 7.31 -0.44
N GLU A 81 17.86 7.93 0.70
CA GLU A 81 19.22 7.96 1.22
C GLU A 81 19.66 6.57 1.71
N ILE A 82 20.94 6.25 1.50
CA ILE A 82 21.54 5.04 2.01
C ILE A 82 21.86 5.23 3.48
N THR A 83 21.25 4.42 4.33
CA THR A 83 21.53 4.43 5.77
C THR A 83 22.64 3.43 6.10
N ARG A 84 23.38 3.72 7.18
CA ARG A 84 24.40 2.82 7.70
C ARG A 84 23.85 1.42 8.00
N ASP A 85 22.64 1.33 8.53
CA ASP A 85 21.98 0.05 8.81
C ASP A 85 21.72 -0.78 7.54
N MET A 86 21.43 -0.11 6.42
CA MET A 86 21.27 -0.79 5.13
C MET A 86 22.61 -1.36 4.65
N VAL A 87 23.69 -0.61 4.80
CA VAL A 87 25.05 -1.08 4.44
C VAL A 87 25.44 -2.28 5.32
N LEU A 88 25.20 -2.21 6.63
CA LEU A 88 25.47 -3.34 7.53
C LEU A 88 24.72 -4.59 7.12
N LYS A 89 23.41 -4.48 6.82
CA LYS A 89 22.58 -5.61 6.36
C LYS A 89 23.07 -6.19 5.02
N LEU A 90 23.64 -5.37 4.13
CA LEU A 90 24.25 -5.87 2.89
C LEU A 90 25.52 -6.67 3.18
N CYS A 91 26.36 -6.17 4.09
CA CYS A 91 27.62 -6.82 4.49
C CYS A 91 27.40 -8.16 5.21
N GLU A 92 26.29 -8.31 5.94
CA GLU A 92 25.91 -9.56 6.61
C GLU A 92 25.43 -10.67 5.66
N LYS A 93 25.23 -10.35 4.38
CA LYS A 93 24.76 -11.36 3.41
C LYS A 93 25.84 -12.41 3.15
N PRO A 94 25.49 -13.71 3.25
CA PRO A 94 26.46 -14.79 3.07
C PRO A 94 27.00 -14.83 1.63
N VAL A 95 28.29 -15.08 1.48
CA VAL A 95 29.02 -15.18 0.18
C VAL A 95 28.33 -16.11 -0.82
N ARG A 96 27.66 -17.17 -0.34
CA ARG A 96 26.85 -18.08 -1.17
C ARG A 96 25.71 -17.35 -1.91
N LYS A 97 25.13 -16.29 -1.32
CA LYS A 97 24.10 -15.46 -1.98
C LYS A 97 24.71 -14.51 -3.00
N ILE A 98 25.95 -14.05 -2.77
CA ILE A 98 26.69 -13.20 -3.71
C ILE A 98 26.93 -13.93 -5.03
N SER A 99 27.38 -15.19 -4.96
CA SER A 99 27.71 -16.01 -6.15
C SER A 99 26.47 -16.45 -6.95
N LYS A 100 25.26 -16.39 -6.36
CA LYS A 100 23.99 -16.81 -6.98
C LYS A 100 23.07 -15.63 -7.27
N PHE A 101 23.55 -14.40 -7.11
CA PHE A 101 22.71 -13.24 -7.39
C PHE A 101 22.45 -13.14 -8.90
N ASP A 102 21.18 -13.23 -9.24
CA ASP A 102 20.70 -13.12 -10.61
C ASP A 102 20.24 -11.68 -10.88
N ILE A 103 21.08 -10.93 -11.60
CA ILE A 103 20.83 -9.53 -11.95
C ILE A 103 19.52 -9.40 -12.76
N LYS A 104 19.26 -10.34 -13.68
CA LYS A 104 18.03 -10.33 -14.48
C LYS A 104 16.79 -10.46 -13.60
N LYS A 105 16.85 -11.35 -12.61
CA LYS A 105 15.75 -11.53 -11.67
C LYS A 105 15.51 -10.29 -10.81
N ALA A 106 16.57 -9.59 -10.41
CA ALA A 106 16.46 -8.32 -9.71
C ALA A 106 15.83 -7.23 -10.60
N GLU A 107 16.17 -7.19 -11.88
CA GLU A 107 15.57 -6.26 -12.86
C GLU A 107 14.07 -6.54 -13.09
N GLU A 108 13.71 -7.81 -13.26
CA GLU A 108 12.31 -8.21 -13.37
C GLU A 108 11.50 -7.84 -12.11
N GLN A 109 12.09 -8.03 -10.93
CA GLN A 109 11.48 -7.65 -9.66
C GLN A 109 11.32 -6.13 -9.55
N LEU A 110 12.32 -5.34 -9.93
CA LEU A 110 12.25 -3.88 -9.94
C LEU A 110 11.14 -3.38 -10.87
N LEU A 111 11.04 -3.95 -12.07
CA LEU A 111 9.99 -3.60 -13.02
C LEU A 111 8.59 -3.91 -12.47
N SER A 112 8.44 -5.06 -11.82
CA SER A 112 7.17 -5.42 -11.17
C SER A 112 6.80 -4.41 -10.08
N ILE A 113 7.75 -4.07 -9.19
CA ILE A 113 7.51 -3.09 -8.12
C ILE A 113 7.20 -1.70 -8.71
N GLU A 114 7.86 -1.30 -9.78
CA GLU A 114 7.57 -0.02 -10.46
C GLU A 114 6.15 0.02 -11.01
N THR A 115 5.68 -1.09 -11.58
CA THR A 115 4.30 -1.23 -12.06
C THR A 115 3.30 -1.10 -10.92
N ASP A 116 3.56 -1.76 -9.79
CA ASP A 116 2.71 -1.69 -8.60
C ASP A 116 2.68 -0.27 -8.00
N ILE A 117 3.82 0.41 -7.96
CA ILE A 117 3.92 1.82 -7.52
C ILE A 117 3.06 2.72 -8.41
N GLU A 118 3.12 2.53 -9.73
CA GLU A 118 2.38 3.33 -10.69
C GLU A 118 0.87 3.10 -10.56
N GLU A 119 0.45 1.85 -10.33
CA GLU A 119 -0.94 1.50 -10.06
C GLU A 119 -1.45 2.18 -8.78
N ILE A 120 -0.70 2.14 -7.68
CA ILE A 120 -1.10 2.77 -6.42
C ILE A 120 -1.14 4.30 -6.55
N ARG A 121 -0.21 4.92 -7.25
CA ARG A 121 -0.25 6.35 -7.54
C ARG A 121 -1.49 6.73 -8.33
N ASN A 122 -1.84 5.97 -9.35
CA ASN A 122 -3.07 6.17 -10.11
C ASN A 122 -4.32 6.02 -9.22
N HIS A 123 -4.35 5.06 -8.28
CA HIS A 123 -5.43 4.93 -7.31
C HIS A 123 -5.54 6.13 -6.37
N LEU A 124 -4.41 6.72 -5.95
CA LEU A 124 -4.37 7.93 -5.12
C LEU A 124 -4.88 9.17 -5.89
N GLU A 125 -4.50 9.32 -7.17
CA GLU A 125 -4.99 10.40 -8.02
C GLU A 125 -6.50 10.27 -8.27
N HIS A 126 -7.01 9.05 -8.43
CA HIS A 126 -8.42 8.74 -8.70
C HIS A 126 -9.13 8.13 -7.48
N LEU A 127 -8.84 8.67 -6.29
CA LEU A 127 -9.29 8.11 -5.01
C LEU A 127 -10.81 7.92 -4.90
N ILE A 128 -11.60 8.83 -5.47
CA ILE A 128 -13.06 8.71 -5.47
C ILE A 128 -13.50 7.50 -6.29
N GLY A 129 -12.94 7.31 -7.49
CA GLY A 129 -13.22 6.14 -8.33
C GLY A 129 -12.80 4.83 -7.66
N TYR A 130 -11.65 4.81 -7.00
CA TYR A 130 -11.18 3.69 -6.20
C TYR A 130 -12.15 3.36 -5.06
N THR A 131 -12.61 4.37 -4.31
CA THR A 131 -13.57 4.18 -3.23
C THR A 131 -14.93 3.67 -3.72
N ILE A 132 -15.42 4.16 -4.87
CA ILE A 132 -16.66 3.66 -5.48
C ILE A 132 -16.52 2.18 -5.85
N ARG A 133 -15.40 1.77 -6.43
CA ARG A 133 -15.12 0.36 -6.73
C ARG A 133 -15.11 -0.48 -5.45
N TYR A 134 -14.44 -0.02 -4.40
CA TYR A 134 -14.43 -0.67 -3.10
C TYR A 134 -15.85 -0.94 -2.57
N PHE A 135 -16.71 0.08 -2.53
CA PHE A 135 -18.10 -0.11 -2.09
C PHE A 135 -18.92 -1.00 -3.02
N THR A 136 -18.63 -0.98 -4.32
CA THR A 136 -19.29 -1.86 -5.31
C THR A 136 -18.95 -3.32 -5.04
N GLU A 137 -17.68 -3.63 -4.79
CA GLU A 137 -17.25 -4.99 -4.44
C GLU A 137 -17.82 -5.43 -3.08
N LEU A 138 -17.84 -4.52 -2.10
CA LEU A 138 -18.46 -4.78 -0.80
C LEU A 138 -19.95 -5.15 -0.96
N LYS A 139 -20.67 -4.39 -1.82
CA LYS A 139 -22.09 -4.67 -2.12
C LYS A 139 -22.27 -6.02 -2.80
N LYS A 140 -21.42 -6.38 -3.78
CA LYS A 140 -21.48 -7.70 -4.42
C LYS A 140 -21.28 -8.83 -3.41
N LYS A 141 -20.29 -8.68 -2.53
CA LYS A 141 -19.90 -9.71 -1.57
C LYS A 141 -20.90 -9.91 -0.43
N TYR A 142 -21.48 -8.83 0.07
CA TYR A 142 -22.27 -8.83 1.31
C TYR A 142 -23.70 -8.30 1.16
N GLY A 143 -24.09 -7.81 -0.02
CA GLY A 143 -25.39 -7.16 -0.25
C GLY A 143 -26.55 -8.10 -0.39
N LYS A 144 -26.30 -9.39 -0.74
CA LYS A 144 -27.37 -10.38 -0.93
C LYS A 144 -28.16 -10.61 0.36
N GLY A 145 -29.47 -10.44 0.31
CA GLY A 145 -30.38 -10.59 1.46
C GLY A 145 -30.43 -9.33 2.38
N LYS A 146 -29.74 -8.24 1.98
CA LYS A 146 -29.77 -6.95 2.68
C LYS A 146 -30.41 -5.84 1.84
N GLU A 147 -31.21 -6.23 0.85
CA GLU A 147 -31.96 -5.31 0.01
C GLU A 147 -32.97 -4.52 0.86
N ARG A 148 -33.28 -3.34 0.40
CA ARG A 148 -34.28 -2.48 1.06
C ARG A 148 -35.65 -3.15 1.00
N LYS A 149 -36.24 -3.40 2.15
CA LYS A 149 -37.60 -3.98 2.28
C LYS A 149 -38.69 -2.92 2.43
N THR A 150 -38.32 -1.67 2.72
CA THR A 150 -39.28 -0.57 2.87
C THR A 150 -39.54 0.11 1.55
N GLU A 151 -40.83 0.26 1.21
CA GLU A 151 -41.28 1.09 0.09
C GLU A 151 -41.39 2.56 0.53
N ILE A 152 -40.98 3.49 -0.33
CA ILE A 152 -41.19 4.90 -0.13
C ILE A 152 -42.55 5.24 -0.83
N LYS A 153 -43.57 5.50 -0.05
CA LYS A 153 -44.86 5.94 -0.57
C LYS A 153 -45.13 7.37 -0.08
N ASN A 154 -45.75 8.19 -0.92
CA ASN A 154 -46.29 9.46 -0.49
C ASN A 154 -47.57 9.23 0.33
N PHE A 155 -47.86 10.13 1.27
CA PHE A 155 -49.07 10.01 2.11
C PHE A 155 -50.36 9.92 1.30
N ASP A 156 -50.41 10.55 0.16
CA ASP A 156 -51.60 10.54 -0.75
C ASP A 156 -51.88 9.15 -1.38
N THR A 157 -50.92 8.21 -1.30
CA THR A 157 -51.06 6.83 -1.82
C THR A 157 -51.27 5.79 -0.73
N ILE A 158 -51.34 6.21 0.53
CA ILE A 158 -51.63 5.31 1.66
C ILE A 158 -53.12 5.22 1.84
N ASP A 159 -53.67 4.06 1.52
CA ASP A 159 -55.11 3.80 1.70
C ASP A 159 -55.43 3.81 3.22
N ALA A 160 -56.23 4.74 3.67
CA ALA A 160 -56.58 4.90 5.08
C ALA A 160 -57.17 3.61 5.69
N THR A 161 -57.77 2.77 4.90
CA THR A 161 -58.36 1.48 5.29
C THR A 161 -57.24 0.45 5.67
N ALA A 162 -56.10 0.49 5.00
CA ALA A 162 -54.98 -0.40 5.31
C ALA A 162 -54.27 -0.05 6.63
N VAL A 163 -54.27 1.23 7.02
CA VAL A 163 -53.72 1.70 8.30
C VAL A 163 -54.63 1.35 9.48
N ALA A 164 -55.95 1.34 9.30
CA ALA A 164 -56.91 0.99 10.34
C ALA A 164 -56.86 -0.50 10.75
N VAL A 165 -56.50 -1.39 9.82
CA VAL A 165 -56.40 -2.85 10.10
C VAL A 165 -55.13 -3.18 10.95
N ALA A 166 -54.10 -2.38 10.86
CA ALA A 166 -52.87 -2.59 11.65
C ALA A 166 -53.04 -2.31 13.16
N ASN A 167 -54.09 -1.65 13.57
CA ASN A 167 -54.40 -1.32 14.98
C ASN A 167 -55.38 -2.30 15.64
N GLN A 168 -55.71 -3.42 15.02
CA GLN A 168 -56.56 -4.45 15.63
C GLN A 168 -55.74 -5.39 16.54
N LYS A 169 -55.83 -5.09 17.83
CA LYS A 169 -55.79 -6.00 18.97
C LYS A 169 -54.49 -6.71 19.28
N LEU A 170 -53.72 -6.08 20.13
CA LEU A 170 -53.02 -6.74 21.20
C LEU A 170 -54.06 -7.16 22.29
N TYR A 171 -54.31 -8.44 22.45
CA TYR A 171 -54.87 -9.05 23.65
C TYR A 171 -53.74 -9.84 24.32
#